data_4d2b7d03831ed395677a9fa7eb43cd89
#
_entry.id   4d2b7d03831ed395677a9fa7eb43cd89
#
_cell.length_a   1.000
_cell.length_b   1.000
_cell.length_c   1.000
_cell.angle_alpha   90.00
_cell.angle_beta   90.00
_cell.angle_gamma   90.00
#
_symmetry.space_group_name_H-M   'P 1'
#
loop_
_entity.id
_entity.type
_entity.pdbx_description
1 polymer ?
#
loop_
_entity_poly.entity_id
_entity_poly.type
_entity_poly.pdbx_seq_one_letter_code
_entity_poly.pdbx_strand_id
1 'polypeptide(L)'
;ERKNDTTWALIALASSNSSMAEKLNYMKQFADGEIMRLLEYRIDSTSNLSKKEASRLFESVLLQNYGVAGGMYVQYLVQNLPSVMKLVKAVQENLDSQANLIAKERFWSAVISCNIAGATIAKKLGLIDLDVAKVRDWAVNQLVPTLRDQISEPNIDYVGIIGAFLNFVGLNNVLILNSTTDKRTGMYEVPINEPKNEMNVRYEIDTKILYVFTKTLRNYCVKEQIMVKELLRNLKQQGVYIGVERKRMGKGTALNSPSVDTHTFKLDESVIDVDNFIKETSDD
;
A
#
# COMPACT_ATOMS: atom_id res chain seq x y z
N GLU A 1 -2.74 28.92 -12.23
CA GLU A 1 -1.80 28.01 -11.54
C GLU A 1 -1.43 28.61 -10.19
N ARG A 2 -1.76 27.95 -9.09
CA ARG A 2 -1.28 28.36 -7.77
C ARG A 2 0.20 28.01 -7.68
N LYS A 3 1.07 29.01 -7.70
CA LYS A 3 2.47 28.84 -7.30
C LYS A 3 2.51 28.51 -5.81
N ASN A 4 3.03 27.33 -5.50
CA ASN A 4 3.27 26.92 -4.13
C ASN A 4 4.67 27.44 -3.73
N ASP A 5 4.73 28.68 -3.27
CA ASP A 5 6.01 29.35 -2.93
C ASP A 5 6.48 28.99 -1.51
N THR A 6 5.73 28.18 -0.78
CA THR A 6 6.09 27.74 0.59
C THR A 6 6.56 26.29 0.59
N THR A 7 7.81 26.08 0.98
CA THR A 7 8.32 24.76 1.36
C THR A 7 8.15 24.57 2.86
N TRP A 8 7.65 23.41 3.24
CA TRP A 8 7.53 23.03 4.65
C TRP A 8 8.01 21.60 4.83
N ALA A 9 8.63 21.34 5.98
CA ALA A 9 9.05 20.02 6.41
C ALA A 9 8.50 19.80 7.82
N LEU A 10 7.78 18.73 8.02
CA LEU A 10 7.19 18.35 9.29
C LEU A 10 7.53 16.91 9.61
N ILE A 11 8.00 16.70 10.85
CA ILE A 11 8.12 15.36 11.45
C ILE A 11 7.08 15.29 12.57
N ALA A 12 6.21 14.28 12.51
CA ALA A 12 5.27 13.98 13.57
C ALA A 12 5.81 12.83 14.42
N LEU A 13 5.85 13.01 15.75
CA LEU A 13 6.14 11.96 16.71
C LEU A 13 4.83 11.60 17.42
N ALA A 14 4.46 10.33 17.38
CA ALA A 14 3.23 9.85 18.00
C ALA A 14 3.47 8.52 18.73
N SER A 15 2.61 8.21 19.69
CA SER A 15 2.53 6.89 20.32
C SER A 15 1.13 6.32 20.13
N SER A 16 1.04 5.01 19.94
CA SER A 16 -0.23 4.31 19.75
C SER A 16 -0.17 2.91 20.37
N ASN A 17 -1.30 2.41 20.85
CA ASN A 17 -1.43 1.04 21.35
C ASN A 17 -1.60 0.00 20.24
N SER A 18 -1.66 0.42 18.99
CA SER A 18 -1.82 -0.45 17.83
C SER A 18 -0.98 0.07 16.68
N SER A 19 -0.51 -0.83 15.82
CA SER A 19 0.30 -0.49 14.66
C SER A 19 -0.47 0.43 13.70
N MET A 20 0.18 1.50 13.27
CA MET A 20 -0.34 2.39 12.23
C MET A 20 -0.18 1.75 10.85
N ALA A 21 0.90 1.00 10.62
CA ALA A 21 1.12 0.26 9.38
C ALA A 21 0.01 -0.78 9.17
N GLU A 22 -0.35 -1.56 10.20
CA GLU A 22 -1.47 -2.50 10.12
C GLU A 22 -2.80 -1.81 9.84
N LYS A 23 -3.07 -0.66 10.47
CA LYS A 23 -4.29 0.12 10.21
C LYS A 23 -4.33 0.63 8.76
N LEU A 24 -3.22 1.10 8.22
CA LEU A 24 -3.14 1.55 6.84
C LEU A 24 -3.37 0.40 5.86
N ASN A 25 -2.78 -0.77 6.12
CA ASN A 25 -2.98 -1.97 5.31
C ASN A 25 -4.45 -2.45 5.35
N TYR A 26 -5.12 -2.30 6.51
CA TYR A 26 -6.54 -2.62 6.62
C TYR A 26 -7.44 -1.63 5.90
N MET A 27 -7.09 -0.34 5.91
CA MET A 27 -7.91 0.73 5.30
C MET A 27 -7.66 0.88 3.79
N LYS A 28 -6.49 0.46 3.30
CA LYS A 28 -6.10 0.60 1.89
C LYS A 28 -5.40 -0.67 1.44
N GLN A 29 -5.82 -1.21 0.31
CA GLN A 29 -5.17 -2.38 -0.31
C GLN A 29 -3.74 -2.09 -0.81
N PHE A 30 -3.35 -0.81 -0.95
CA PHE A 30 -2.05 -0.37 -1.45
C PHE A 30 -1.54 0.80 -0.62
N ALA A 31 -1.06 0.50 0.59
CA ALA A 31 -0.56 1.50 1.53
C ALA A 31 0.97 1.65 1.52
N ASP A 32 1.69 0.98 0.61
CA ASP A 32 3.16 0.93 0.60
C ASP A 32 3.81 2.31 0.63
N GLY A 33 3.28 3.24 -0.17
CA GLY A 33 3.82 4.60 -0.24
C GLY A 33 3.68 5.38 1.06
N GLU A 34 2.64 5.14 1.83
CA GLU A 34 2.37 5.73 3.14
C GLU A 34 3.20 5.03 4.21
N ILE A 35 3.24 3.69 4.21
CA ILE A 35 4.01 2.89 5.17
C ILE A 35 5.51 3.20 5.06
N MET A 36 6.04 3.37 3.85
CA MET A 36 7.42 3.79 3.63
C MET A 36 7.78 5.15 4.26
N ARG A 37 6.81 5.96 4.65
CA ARG A 37 7.00 7.23 5.37
C ARG A 37 6.84 7.10 6.87
N LEU A 38 6.43 5.93 7.36
CA LEU A 38 6.35 5.62 8.78
C LEU A 38 7.67 4.99 9.24
N LEU A 39 8.15 5.40 10.41
CA LEU A 39 9.16 4.72 11.17
C LEU A 39 8.50 4.27 12.47
N GLU A 40 8.02 3.04 12.49
CA GLU A 40 7.27 2.48 13.58
C GLU A 40 8.04 1.33 14.22
N TYR A 41 8.12 1.34 15.55
CA TYR A 41 8.69 0.23 16.30
C TYR A 41 7.97 0.04 17.62
N ARG A 42 7.93 -1.20 18.07
CA ARG A 42 7.33 -1.56 19.34
C ARG A 42 8.29 -1.25 20.48
N ILE A 43 7.75 -0.62 21.51
CA ILE A 43 8.46 -0.39 22.75
C ILE A 43 7.97 -1.45 23.75
N ASP A 44 8.85 -2.39 24.10
CA ASP A 44 8.58 -3.32 25.17
C ASP A 44 8.96 -2.67 26.51
N SER A 45 8.09 -2.81 27.50
CA SER A 45 8.35 -2.28 28.85
C SER A 45 9.49 -3.05 29.50
N THR A 46 10.72 -2.56 29.31
CA THR A 46 11.92 -3.09 29.94
C THR A 46 12.39 -2.24 31.13
N SER A 47 11.58 -1.27 31.52
CA SER A 47 11.91 -0.36 32.62
C SER A 47 11.91 -1.10 33.96
N ASN A 48 13.06 -1.14 34.63
CA ASN A 48 13.20 -1.62 36.01
C ASN A 48 12.65 -0.63 37.04
N LEU A 49 12.08 0.49 36.60
CA LEU A 49 11.50 1.49 37.46
C LEU A 49 10.13 1.02 37.97
N SER A 50 9.92 1.11 39.30
CA SER A 50 8.60 0.95 39.84
C SER A 50 7.64 2.05 39.33
N LYS A 51 6.33 1.78 39.34
CA LYS A 51 5.33 2.80 38.97
C LYS A 51 5.48 4.10 39.76
N LYS A 52 5.82 3.99 41.07
CA LYS A 52 6.02 5.13 41.97
C LYS A 52 7.23 5.98 41.58
N GLU A 53 8.33 5.35 41.19
CA GLU A 53 9.54 6.04 40.72
C GLU A 53 9.31 6.70 39.36
N ALA A 54 8.64 6.01 38.42
CA ALA A 54 8.27 6.57 37.13
C ALA A 54 7.35 7.78 37.30
N SER A 55 6.29 7.70 38.11
CA SER A 55 5.39 8.82 38.43
C SER A 55 6.15 10.01 38.99
N ARG A 56 7.04 9.79 39.97
CA ARG A 56 7.84 10.84 40.59
C ARG A 56 8.75 11.54 39.56
N LEU A 57 9.37 10.77 38.65
CA LEU A 57 10.23 11.32 37.61
C LEU A 57 9.42 12.20 36.64
N PHE A 58 8.29 11.69 36.14
CA PHE A 58 7.48 12.37 35.14
C PHE A 58 6.66 13.54 35.70
N GLU A 59 6.15 13.42 36.95
CA GLU A 59 5.26 14.43 37.53
C GLU A 59 6.00 15.57 38.22
N SER A 60 7.26 15.39 38.62
CA SER A 60 8.00 16.43 39.33
C SER A 60 9.38 16.75 38.74
N VAL A 61 10.28 15.76 38.66
CA VAL A 61 11.69 16.01 38.31
C VAL A 61 11.87 16.53 36.88
N LEU A 62 11.20 15.90 35.90
CA LEU A 62 11.30 16.30 34.50
C LEU A 62 10.62 17.66 34.25
N LEU A 63 9.48 17.93 34.91
CA LEU A 63 8.78 19.20 34.78
C LEU A 63 9.59 20.39 35.30
N GLN A 64 10.49 20.17 36.27
CA GLN A 64 11.35 21.22 36.83
C GLN A 64 12.66 21.39 36.07
N ASN A 65 13.07 20.40 35.28
CA ASN A 65 14.39 20.34 34.65
C ASN A 65 14.33 20.20 33.13
N TYR A 66 13.20 20.52 32.48
CA TYR A 66 13.09 20.45 31.03
C TYR A 66 13.72 21.65 30.32
N GLY A 67 14.11 21.46 29.04
CA GLY A 67 14.53 22.54 28.14
C GLY A 67 15.99 22.95 28.22
N VAL A 68 16.71 22.67 29.31
CA VAL A 68 18.10 23.12 29.50
C VAL A 68 19.04 22.52 28.46
N ALA A 69 19.01 21.21 28.25
CA ALA A 69 19.84 20.52 27.27
C ALA A 69 19.55 20.97 25.83
N GLY A 70 18.29 21.29 25.53
CA GLY A 70 17.87 21.75 24.20
C GLY A 70 18.53 23.04 23.76
N GLY A 71 18.68 24.03 24.68
CA GLY A 71 19.35 25.29 24.38
C GLY A 71 20.82 25.09 24.00
N MET A 72 21.56 24.30 24.75
CA MET A 72 22.98 23.97 24.47
C MET A 72 23.10 23.20 23.13
N TYR A 73 22.21 22.24 22.90
CA TYR A 73 22.22 21.44 21.68
C TYR A 73 21.96 22.29 20.43
N VAL A 74 20.93 23.13 20.43
CA VAL A 74 20.58 24.01 19.32
C VAL A 74 21.68 25.03 19.06
N GLN A 75 22.25 25.64 20.11
CA GLN A 75 23.37 26.56 19.97
C GLN A 75 24.56 25.90 19.25
N TYR A 76 24.91 24.67 19.63
CA TYR A 76 25.97 23.92 18.95
C TYR A 76 25.61 23.66 17.47
N LEU A 77 24.39 23.26 17.16
CA LEU A 77 23.95 23.01 15.77
C LEU A 77 24.09 24.25 14.90
N VAL A 78 23.60 25.40 15.39
CA VAL A 78 23.66 26.67 14.64
C VAL A 78 25.11 27.11 14.39
N GLN A 79 25.98 27.02 15.40
CA GLN A 79 27.38 27.40 15.28
C GLN A 79 28.22 26.47 14.40
N ASN A 80 27.79 25.19 14.25
CA ASN A 80 28.58 24.16 13.58
C ASN A 80 27.83 23.52 12.39
N LEU A 81 26.85 24.21 11.81
CA LEU A 81 25.95 23.61 10.81
C LEU A 81 26.67 22.89 9.66
N PRO A 82 27.74 23.42 9.04
CA PRO A 82 28.45 22.70 7.98
C PRO A 82 29.07 21.36 8.45
N SER A 83 29.59 21.31 9.67
CA SER A 83 30.17 20.10 10.26
C SER A 83 29.09 19.08 10.62
N VAL A 84 27.96 19.56 11.12
CA VAL A 84 26.77 18.73 11.42
C VAL A 84 26.23 18.09 10.15
N MET A 85 26.10 18.85 9.07
CA MET A 85 25.64 18.32 7.78
C MET A 85 26.60 17.25 7.22
N LYS A 86 27.92 17.46 7.34
CA LYS A 86 28.90 16.43 6.96
C LYS A 86 28.75 15.17 7.81
N LEU A 87 28.54 15.32 9.13
CA LEU A 87 28.34 14.18 10.02
C LEU A 87 27.06 13.39 9.63
N VAL A 88 25.93 14.08 9.44
CA VAL A 88 24.68 13.44 9.03
C VAL A 88 24.86 12.65 7.74
N LYS A 89 25.52 13.25 6.74
CA LYS A 89 25.78 12.58 5.47
C LYS A 89 26.67 11.35 5.63
N ALA A 90 27.74 11.43 6.40
CA ALA A 90 28.63 10.30 6.65
C ALA A 90 27.91 9.15 7.41
N VAL A 91 27.07 9.50 8.39
CA VAL A 91 26.24 8.52 9.11
C VAL A 91 25.25 7.88 8.17
N GLN A 92 24.62 8.65 7.28
CA GLN A 92 23.66 8.13 6.31
C GLN A 92 24.30 7.17 5.32
N GLU A 93 25.41 7.55 4.71
CA GLU A 93 26.16 6.70 3.77
C GLU A 93 26.59 5.37 4.44
N ASN A 94 27.02 5.43 5.69
CA ASN A 94 27.41 4.26 6.46
C ASN A 94 26.17 3.36 6.77
N LEU A 95 25.07 3.94 7.22
CA LEU A 95 23.82 3.23 7.51
C LEU A 95 23.27 2.56 6.25
N ASP A 96 23.19 3.31 5.15
CA ASP A 96 22.67 2.82 3.86
C ASP A 96 23.47 1.61 3.38
N SER A 97 24.79 1.67 3.52
CA SER A 97 25.68 0.55 3.16
C SER A 97 25.51 -0.64 4.09
N GLN A 98 25.47 -0.45 5.42
CA GLN A 98 25.37 -1.56 6.38
C GLN A 98 24.01 -2.26 6.36
N ALA A 99 22.92 -1.50 6.20
CA ALA A 99 21.57 -2.04 6.16
C ALA A 99 21.10 -2.38 4.72
N ASN A 100 21.95 -2.16 3.69
CA ASN A 100 21.59 -2.31 2.28
C ASN A 100 20.27 -1.60 1.93
N LEU A 101 20.15 -0.33 2.33
CA LEU A 101 18.93 0.45 2.10
C LEU A 101 18.78 0.80 0.61
N ILE A 102 17.55 0.70 0.11
CA ILE A 102 17.19 0.98 -1.28
C ILE A 102 16.50 2.34 -1.42
N ALA A 103 16.38 2.84 -2.64
CA ALA A 103 15.81 4.17 -2.91
C ALA A 103 14.38 4.39 -2.37
N LYS A 104 13.59 3.33 -2.23
CA LYS A 104 12.24 3.39 -1.61
C LYS A 104 12.31 3.71 -0.12
N GLU A 105 13.36 3.28 0.57
CA GLU A 105 13.56 3.37 2.02
C GLU A 105 14.23 4.70 2.47
N ARG A 106 14.34 5.66 1.56
CA ARG A 106 15.00 6.95 1.80
C ARG A 106 14.52 7.73 3.01
N PHE A 107 13.24 7.60 3.38
CA PHE A 107 12.69 8.28 4.55
C PHE A 107 13.21 7.64 5.85
N TRP A 108 13.33 6.32 5.91
CA TRP A 108 13.94 5.62 7.04
C TRP A 108 15.42 5.95 7.15
N SER A 109 16.14 5.90 6.03
CA SER A 109 17.54 6.30 5.95
C SER A 109 17.75 7.71 6.56
N ALA A 110 16.96 8.69 6.12
CA ALA A 110 17.07 10.07 6.61
C ALA A 110 16.77 10.19 8.10
N VAL A 111 15.65 9.61 8.59
CA VAL A 111 15.26 9.75 10.00
C VAL A 111 16.22 9.02 10.92
N ILE A 112 16.59 7.78 10.62
CA ILE A 112 17.51 6.99 11.45
C ILE A 112 18.89 7.68 11.49
N SER A 113 19.39 8.15 10.35
CA SER A 113 20.69 8.83 10.28
C SER A 113 20.71 10.13 11.06
N CYS A 114 19.63 10.93 10.97
CA CYS A 114 19.51 12.14 11.78
C CYS A 114 19.49 11.84 13.28
N ASN A 115 18.79 10.78 13.70
CA ASN A 115 18.74 10.36 15.10
C ASN A 115 20.10 9.89 15.61
N ILE A 116 20.83 9.07 14.84
CA ILE A 116 22.18 8.59 15.20
C ILE A 116 23.17 9.76 15.25
N ALA A 117 23.16 10.64 14.25
CA ALA A 117 24.02 11.83 14.24
C ALA A 117 23.70 12.78 15.40
N GLY A 118 22.40 12.98 15.67
CA GLY A 118 21.91 13.77 16.79
C GLY A 118 22.38 13.23 18.15
N ALA A 119 22.22 11.92 18.36
CA ALA A 119 22.70 11.26 19.57
C ALA A 119 24.24 11.35 19.72
N THR A 120 24.98 11.24 18.62
CA THR A 120 26.43 11.39 18.58
C THR A 120 26.85 12.80 19.06
N ILE A 121 26.16 13.84 18.58
CA ILE A 121 26.39 15.23 18.99
C ILE A 121 26.01 15.41 20.47
N ALA A 122 24.87 14.94 20.89
CA ALA A 122 24.42 15.06 22.28
C ALA A 122 25.37 14.37 23.26
N LYS A 123 25.90 13.19 22.90
CA LYS A 123 26.95 12.52 23.66
C LYS A 123 28.24 13.31 23.74
N LYS A 124 28.69 13.88 22.59
CA LYS A 124 29.88 14.74 22.54
C LYS A 124 29.76 15.97 23.44
N LEU A 125 28.54 16.50 23.58
CA LEU A 125 28.25 17.64 24.46
C LEU A 125 28.04 17.24 25.92
N GLY A 126 28.12 15.97 26.26
CA GLY A 126 27.86 15.46 27.61
C GLY A 126 26.39 15.55 28.04
N LEU A 127 25.45 15.71 27.09
CA LEU A 127 24.03 15.83 27.39
C LEU A 127 23.34 14.46 27.61
N ILE A 128 23.90 13.40 27.05
CA ILE A 128 23.43 12.04 27.19
C ILE A 128 24.61 11.08 27.40
N ASP A 129 24.35 9.99 28.11
CA ASP A 129 25.28 8.86 28.26
C ASP A 129 24.67 7.61 27.63
N LEU A 130 24.58 7.60 26.30
CA LEU A 130 24.07 6.48 25.51
C LEU A 130 25.21 5.85 24.69
N ASP A 131 25.15 4.52 24.55
CA ASP A 131 25.99 3.79 23.60
C ASP A 131 25.38 3.90 22.21
N VAL A 132 25.78 4.95 21.49
CA VAL A 132 25.28 5.25 20.13
C VAL A 132 25.61 4.14 19.14
N ALA A 133 26.71 3.38 19.37
CA ALA A 133 27.04 2.24 18.52
C ALA A 133 25.98 1.13 18.64
N LYS A 134 25.55 0.81 19.86
CA LYS A 134 24.47 -0.16 20.08
C LYS A 134 23.15 0.29 19.45
N VAL A 135 22.83 1.59 19.49
CA VAL A 135 21.62 2.12 18.85
C VAL A 135 21.71 1.94 17.33
N ARG A 136 22.85 2.23 16.73
CA ARG A 136 23.07 1.99 15.29
C ARG A 136 22.95 0.51 14.95
N ASP A 137 23.62 -0.36 15.70
CA ASP A 137 23.60 -1.81 15.46
C ASP A 137 22.20 -2.38 15.61
N TRP A 138 21.41 -1.90 16.57
CA TRP A 138 19.99 -2.20 16.69
C TRP A 138 19.19 -1.73 15.48
N ALA A 139 19.45 -0.51 15.00
CA ALA A 139 18.75 0.03 13.83
C ALA A 139 19.01 -0.82 12.57
N VAL A 140 20.26 -1.24 12.36
CA VAL A 140 20.66 -2.06 11.20
C VAL A 140 20.09 -3.48 11.31
N ASN A 141 20.22 -4.12 12.48
CA ASN A 141 19.97 -5.56 12.62
C ASN A 141 18.56 -5.90 13.07
N GLN A 142 17.80 -4.95 13.62
CA GLN A 142 16.45 -5.19 14.13
C GLN A 142 15.43 -4.21 13.54
N LEU A 143 15.65 -2.89 13.64
CA LEU A 143 14.65 -1.92 13.22
C LEU A 143 14.38 -1.99 11.71
N VAL A 144 15.40 -1.90 10.86
CA VAL A 144 15.22 -1.94 9.39
C VAL A 144 14.59 -3.25 8.92
N PRO A 145 15.02 -4.45 9.37
CA PRO A 145 14.32 -5.69 9.05
C PRO A 145 12.85 -5.68 9.48
N THR A 146 12.55 -5.25 10.71
CA THR A 146 11.15 -5.16 11.20
C THR A 146 10.31 -4.22 10.34
N LEU A 147 10.86 -3.07 9.93
CA LEU A 147 10.15 -2.14 9.03
C LEU A 147 9.89 -2.77 7.65
N ARG A 148 10.83 -3.56 7.14
CA ARG A 148 10.65 -4.30 5.88
C ARG A 148 9.56 -5.36 5.99
N ASP A 149 9.49 -6.07 7.12
CA ASP A 149 8.45 -7.07 7.37
C ASP A 149 7.05 -6.44 7.43
N GLN A 150 6.93 -5.19 7.89
CA GLN A 150 5.65 -4.45 7.89
C GLN A 150 5.18 -4.08 6.47
N ILE A 151 6.11 -4.02 5.52
CA ILE A 151 5.85 -3.75 4.10
C ILE A 151 5.76 -5.07 3.32
N SER A 152 6.06 -6.22 3.98
CA SER A 152 5.95 -7.50 3.30
C SER A 152 4.65 -7.47 2.51
N GLU A 153 4.80 -7.54 1.17
CA GLU A 153 3.73 -7.36 0.19
C GLU A 153 2.50 -8.06 0.76
N PRO A 154 1.41 -7.34 1.05
CA PRO A 154 0.19 -8.05 1.33
C PRO A 154 0.10 -9.00 0.14
N ASN A 155 -0.07 -10.27 0.40
CA ASN A 155 -0.30 -11.25 -0.66
C ASN A 155 -1.66 -10.86 -1.25
N ILE A 156 -1.64 -9.76 -2.02
CA ILE A 156 -2.84 -9.17 -2.58
C ILE A 156 -3.28 -10.15 -3.63
N ASP A 157 -4.36 -10.79 -3.33
CA ASP A 157 -5.05 -11.63 -4.29
C ASP A 157 -5.71 -10.74 -5.36
N TYR A 158 -4.87 -10.29 -6.31
CA TYR A 158 -5.35 -9.47 -7.43
C TYR A 158 -6.42 -10.18 -8.24
N VAL A 159 -6.42 -11.50 -8.23
CA VAL A 159 -7.41 -12.33 -8.91
C VAL A 159 -8.71 -12.34 -8.11
N GLY A 160 -8.64 -12.49 -6.79
CA GLY A 160 -9.78 -12.34 -5.89
C GLY A 160 -10.44 -10.95 -5.96
N ILE A 161 -9.66 -9.89 -6.27
CA ILE A 161 -10.23 -8.56 -6.54
C ILE A 161 -11.16 -8.61 -7.78
N ILE A 162 -10.82 -9.36 -8.82
CA ILE A 162 -11.70 -9.52 -9.98
C ILE A 162 -12.97 -10.31 -9.60
N GLY A 163 -12.85 -11.33 -8.75
CA GLY A 163 -14.01 -12.03 -8.19
C GLY A 163 -14.94 -11.10 -7.40
N ALA A 164 -14.37 -10.31 -6.49
CA ALA A 164 -15.13 -9.31 -5.73
C ALA A 164 -15.78 -8.24 -6.63
N PHE A 165 -15.08 -7.83 -7.70
CA PHE A 165 -15.64 -6.94 -8.71
C PHE A 165 -16.84 -7.57 -9.42
N LEU A 166 -16.79 -8.84 -9.77
CA LEU A 166 -17.91 -9.53 -10.42
C LEU A 166 -19.13 -9.62 -9.51
N ASN A 167 -18.93 -9.92 -8.22
CA ASN A 167 -20.00 -9.88 -7.22
C ASN A 167 -20.59 -8.46 -7.07
N PHE A 168 -19.77 -7.44 -7.09
CA PHE A 168 -20.23 -6.05 -7.08
C PHE A 168 -21.09 -5.69 -8.30
N VAL A 169 -20.72 -6.17 -9.49
CA VAL A 169 -21.47 -5.94 -10.73
C VAL A 169 -22.81 -6.67 -10.70
N GLY A 170 -22.82 -7.90 -10.20
CA GLY A 170 -24.00 -8.78 -10.15
C GLY A 170 -24.43 -9.31 -11.52
N LEU A 171 -25.08 -10.47 -11.53
CA LEU A 171 -25.52 -11.19 -12.74
C LEU A 171 -26.41 -10.39 -13.68
N ASN A 172 -27.22 -9.48 -13.13
CA ASN A 172 -28.11 -8.64 -13.93
C ASN A 172 -27.37 -7.68 -14.90
N ASN A 173 -26.05 -7.56 -14.76
CA ASN A 173 -25.21 -6.72 -15.61
C ASN A 173 -24.14 -7.52 -16.37
N VAL A 174 -24.23 -8.87 -16.33
CA VAL A 174 -23.24 -9.78 -16.92
C VAL A 174 -23.86 -10.59 -18.03
N LEU A 175 -23.24 -10.60 -19.20
CA LEU A 175 -23.53 -11.51 -20.29
C LEU A 175 -22.60 -12.72 -20.21
N ILE A 176 -23.13 -13.93 -20.16
CA ILE A 176 -22.36 -15.17 -20.15
C ILE A 176 -22.73 -16.01 -21.39
N LEU A 177 -21.70 -16.42 -22.14
CA LEU A 177 -21.82 -17.20 -23.36
C LEU A 177 -20.93 -18.44 -23.30
N ASN A 178 -21.41 -19.57 -23.85
CA ASN A 178 -20.53 -20.71 -24.09
C ASN A 178 -19.53 -20.42 -25.21
N SER A 179 -20.03 -19.86 -26.31
CA SER A 179 -19.25 -19.50 -27.49
C SER A 179 -19.85 -18.25 -28.14
N THR A 180 -19.12 -17.59 -29.00
CA THR A 180 -19.59 -16.39 -29.72
C THR A 180 -20.46 -16.71 -30.92
N THR A 181 -20.43 -17.93 -31.38
CA THR A 181 -21.21 -18.42 -32.55
C THR A 181 -21.48 -19.90 -32.44
N ASP A 182 -22.69 -20.33 -32.76
CA ASP A 182 -22.97 -21.74 -32.97
C ASP A 182 -22.11 -22.26 -34.13
N LYS A 183 -21.11 -23.08 -33.80
CA LYS A 183 -20.17 -23.64 -34.79
C LYS A 183 -20.82 -24.52 -35.84
N ARG A 184 -22.05 -25.00 -35.59
CA ARG A 184 -22.79 -25.90 -36.47
C ARG A 184 -23.69 -25.16 -37.44
N THR A 185 -24.34 -24.09 -37.02
CA THR A 185 -25.36 -23.39 -37.84
C THR A 185 -24.94 -21.96 -38.22
N GLY A 186 -23.92 -21.41 -37.62
CA GLY A 186 -23.51 -20.00 -37.77
C GLY A 186 -24.53 -19.01 -37.20
N MET A 187 -25.56 -19.49 -36.51
CA MET A 187 -26.57 -18.65 -35.87
C MET A 187 -26.07 -18.05 -34.56
N TYR A 188 -26.78 -17.05 -34.05
CA TYR A 188 -26.54 -16.50 -32.73
C TYR A 188 -26.71 -17.53 -31.66
N GLU A 189 -25.82 -17.53 -30.69
CA GLU A 189 -25.88 -18.35 -29.52
C GLU A 189 -26.90 -17.80 -28.53
N VAL A 190 -27.62 -18.69 -27.85
CA VAL A 190 -28.46 -18.33 -26.72
C VAL A 190 -27.54 -18.12 -25.51
N PRO A 191 -27.53 -16.94 -24.86
CA PRO A 191 -26.74 -16.70 -23.69
C PRO A 191 -27.09 -17.66 -22.55
N ILE A 192 -26.10 -18.11 -21.77
CA ILE A 192 -26.33 -18.81 -20.51
C ILE A 192 -26.94 -17.85 -19.49
N ASN A 193 -26.40 -16.63 -19.44
CA ASN A 193 -26.99 -15.53 -18.68
C ASN A 193 -27.13 -14.29 -19.57
N GLU A 194 -28.32 -13.72 -19.57
CA GLU A 194 -28.64 -12.50 -20.30
C GLU A 194 -28.80 -11.34 -19.29
N PRO A 195 -28.07 -10.22 -19.48
CA PRO A 195 -28.17 -9.08 -18.56
C PRO A 195 -29.58 -8.46 -18.64
N LYS A 196 -30.18 -8.21 -17.47
CA LYS A 196 -31.47 -7.51 -17.34
C LYS A 196 -31.33 -5.99 -17.33
N ASN A 197 -30.13 -5.51 -17.00
CA ASN A 197 -29.78 -4.09 -16.91
C ASN A 197 -28.69 -3.72 -17.94
N GLU A 198 -27.81 -2.79 -17.59
CA GLU A 198 -26.66 -2.42 -18.43
C GLU A 198 -25.66 -3.57 -18.55
N MET A 199 -25.24 -3.86 -19.78
CA MET A 199 -24.23 -4.88 -20.05
C MET A 199 -22.83 -4.34 -19.74
N ASN A 200 -22.39 -4.51 -18.51
CA ASN A 200 -21.11 -4.02 -18.02
C ASN A 200 -19.98 -5.03 -18.16
N VAL A 201 -20.31 -6.31 -18.17
CA VAL A 201 -19.37 -7.42 -18.25
C VAL A 201 -19.86 -8.45 -19.27
N ARG A 202 -18.93 -9.05 -20.00
CA ARG A 202 -19.15 -10.20 -20.88
C ARG A 202 -18.12 -11.26 -20.58
N TYR A 203 -18.57 -12.49 -20.36
CA TYR A 203 -17.71 -13.65 -20.21
C TYR A 203 -17.96 -14.69 -21.29
N GLU A 204 -16.90 -15.15 -21.93
CA GLU A 204 -16.92 -16.19 -22.96
C GLU A 204 -16.23 -17.45 -22.39
N ILE A 205 -17.00 -18.50 -22.14
CA ILE A 205 -16.51 -19.72 -21.48
C ILE A 205 -15.49 -20.47 -22.35
N ASP A 206 -15.74 -20.57 -23.66
CA ASP A 206 -14.88 -21.30 -24.60
C ASP A 206 -13.49 -20.69 -24.73
N THR A 207 -13.40 -19.37 -24.67
CA THR A 207 -12.13 -18.62 -24.73
C THR A 207 -11.55 -18.30 -23.37
N LYS A 208 -12.34 -18.45 -22.31
CA LYS A 208 -12.04 -18.04 -20.91
C LYS A 208 -11.69 -16.54 -20.82
N ILE A 209 -12.33 -15.73 -21.67
CA ILE A 209 -12.08 -14.30 -21.75
C ILE A 209 -13.21 -13.52 -21.10
N LEU A 210 -12.84 -12.65 -20.16
CA LEU A 210 -13.70 -11.68 -19.51
C LEU A 210 -13.45 -10.30 -20.10
N TYR A 211 -14.50 -9.67 -20.61
CA TYR A 211 -14.51 -8.28 -21.08
C TYR A 211 -15.24 -7.43 -20.07
N VAL A 212 -14.57 -6.42 -19.54
CA VAL A 212 -15.09 -5.51 -18.52
C VAL A 212 -15.13 -4.09 -19.07
N PHE A 213 -16.27 -3.45 -19.03
CA PHE A 213 -16.39 -2.06 -19.43
C PHE A 213 -15.46 -1.16 -18.58
N THR A 214 -14.57 -0.43 -19.23
CA THR A 214 -13.50 0.35 -18.57
C THR A 214 -14.04 1.30 -17.49
N LYS A 215 -15.19 1.95 -17.74
CA LYS A 215 -15.81 2.86 -16.78
C LYS A 215 -16.28 2.14 -15.52
N THR A 216 -16.87 0.95 -15.66
CA THR A 216 -17.39 0.17 -14.54
C THR A 216 -16.26 -0.31 -13.62
N LEU A 217 -15.17 -0.83 -14.19
CA LEU A 217 -13.99 -1.20 -13.40
C LEU A 217 -13.40 0.00 -12.68
N ARG A 218 -13.29 1.15 -13.36
CA ARG A 218 -12.78 2.38 -12.73
C ARG A 218 -13.64 2.81 -11.55
N ASN A 219 -14.97 2.80 -11.70
CA ASN A 219 -15.90 3.18 -10.63
C ASN A 219 -15.77 2.27 -9.41
N TYR A 220 -15.66 0.96 -9.62
CA TYR A 220 -15.41 -0.01 -8.57
C TYR A 220 -14.09 0.30 -7.85
N CYS A 221 -13.00 0.43 -8.61
CA CYS A 221 -11.69 0.70 -8.03
C CYS A 221 -11.65 2.01 -7.23
N VAL A 222 -12.36 3.05 -7.68
CA VAL A 222 -12.49 4.31 -6.92
C VAL A 222 -13.24 4.08 -5.61
N LYS A 223 -14.34 3.32 -5.63
CA LYS A 223 -15.13 3.00 -4.45
C LYS A 223 -14.31 2.22 -3.42
N GLU A 224 -13.59 1.21 -3.87
CA GLU A 224 -12.78 0.32 -3.02
C GLU A 224 -11.35 0.87 -2.77
N GLN A 225 -11.06 2.11 -3.21
CA GLN A 225 -9.76 2.79 -3.06
C GLN A 225 -8.59 2.03 -3.70
N ILE A 226 -8.86 1.26 -4.77
CA ILE A 226 -7.87 0.48 -5.51
C ILE A 226 -7.24 1.34 -6.62
N MET A 227 -5.92 1.31 -6.74
CA MET A 227 -5.21 1.98 -7.85
C MET A 227 -5.32 1.15 -9.13
N VAL A 228 -6.20 1.54 -10.07
CA VAL A 228 -6.45 0.82 -11.33
C VAL A 228 -5.17 0.45 -12.08
N LYS A 229 -4.23 1.40 -12.20
CA LYS A 229 -2.96 1.16 -12.92
C LYS A 229 -2.12 0.07 -12.27
N GLU A 230 -2.13 -0.01 -10.95
CA GLU A 230 -1.38 -0.99 -10.19
C GLU A 230 -2.03 -2.37 -10.26
N LEU A 231 -3.35 -2.44 -10.08
CA LEU A 231 -4.14 -3.65 -10.28
C LEU A 231 -3.86 -4.26 -11.67
N LEU A 232 -3.99 -3.48 -12.73
CA LEU A 232 -3.79 -3.95 -14.10
C LEU A 232 -2.34 -4.35 -14.38
N ARG A 233 -1.36 -3.65 -13.80
CA ARG A 233 0.06 -4.01 -13.92
C ARG A 233 0.34 -5.38 -13.30
N ASN A 234 -0.14 -5.61 -12.08
CA ASN A 234 0.08 -6.87 -11.37
C ASN A 234 -0.67 -8.05 -12.04
N LEU A 235 -1.92 -7.84 -12.45
CA LEU A 235 -2.65 -8.84 -13.24
C LEU A 235 -1.97 -9.15 -14.58
N LYS A 236 -1.29 -8.17 -15.19
CA LYS A 236 -0.50 -8.39 -16.41
C LYS A 236 0.75 -9.24 -16.13
N GLN A 237 1.42 -9.01 -15.00
CA GLN A 237 2.57 -9.82 -14.58
C GLN A 237 2.15 -11.29 -14.28
N GLN A 238 0.94 -11.50 -13.77
CA GLN A 238 0.36 -12.82 -13.53
C GLN A 238 -0.21 -13.48 -14.80
N GLY A 239 -0.15 -12.80 -15.97
CA GLY A 239 -0.68 -13.32 -17.23
C GLY A 239 -2.22 -13.28 -17.33
N VAL A 240 -2.90 -12.66 -16.38
CA VAL A 240 -4.37 -12.56 -16.31
C VAL A 240 -4.88 -11.41 -17.17
N TYR A 241 -4.27 -10.22 -17.07
CA TYR A 241 -4.69 -9.06 -17.85
C TYR A 241 -4.05 -9.05 -19.23
N ILE A 242 -4.88 -8.99 -20.30
CA ILE A 242 -4.42 -8.99 -21.70
C ILE A 242 -4.21 -7.55 -22.19
N GLY A 243 -5.19 -6.68 -22.01
CA GLY A 243 -5.12 -5.30 -22.49
C GLY A 243 -6.47 -4.60 -22.56
N VAL A 244 -6.48 -3.47 -23.31
CA VAL A 244 -7.72 -2.75 -23.63
C VAL A 244 -8.07 -3.02 -25.08
N GLU A 245 -9.31 -3.32 -25.36
CA GLU A 245 -9.82 -3.42 -26.72
C GLU A 245 -11.22 -2.78 -26.82
N ARG A 246 -11.60 -2.43 -28.05
CA ARG A 246 -12.94 -1.93 -28.33
C ARG A 246 -13.83 -3.11 -28.74
N LYS A 247 -14.81 -3.42 -27.90
CA LYS A 247 -15.71 -4.58 -28.07
C LYS A 247 -17.17 -4.15 -28.15
N ARG A 248 -17.91 -4.74 -29.08
CA ARG A 248 -19.38 -4.74 -29.05
C ARG A 248 -19.82 -5.85 -28.11
N MET A 249 -20.31 -5.49 -26.95
CA MET A 249 -20.59 -6.44 -25.86
C MET A 249 -21.63 -7.50 -26.23
N GLY A 250 -22.64 -7.18 -27.04
CA GLY A 250 -23.63 -8.12 -27.55
C GLY A 250 -23.24 -8.87 -28.83
N LYS A 251 -21.97 -8.79 -29.30
CA LYS A 251 -21.53 -9.47 -30.53
C LYS A 251 -21.72 -10.99 -30.40
N GLY A 252 -22.33 -11.60 -31.41
CA GLY A 252 -22.62 -13.05 -31.47
C GLY A 252 -23.92 -13.46 -30.77
N THR A 253 -24.71 -12.50 -30.30
CA THR A 253 -26.04 -12.70 -29.72
C THR A 253 -27.06 -11.81 -30.40
N ALA A 254 -28.37 -12.05 -30.12
CA ALA A 254 -29.43 -11.16 -30.57
C ALA A 254 -29.45 -9.79 -29.87
N LEU A 255 -28.67 -9.63 -28.80
CA LEU A 255 -28.62 -8.41 -28.01
C LEU A 255 -27.91 -7.27 -28.76
N ASN A 256 -28.57 -6.14 -28.84
CA ASN A 256 -27.98 -4.96 -29.45
C ASN A 256 -27.20 -4.17 -28.39
N SER A 257 -25.93 -3.85 -28.67
CA SER A 257 -25.11 -3.04 -27.79
C SER A 257 -24.13 -2.17 -28.58
N PRO A 258 -23.79 -0.97 -28.11
CA PRO A 258 -22.73 -0.17 -28.70
C PRO A 258 -21.36 -0.85 -28.54
N SER A 259 -20.38 -0.41 -29.34
CA SER A 259 -18.98 -0.74 -29.11
C SER A 259 -18.42 0.16 -28.01
N VAL A 260 -17.84 -0.44 -27.00
CA VAL A 260 -17.23 0.24 -25.84
C VAL A 260 -15.80 -0.21 -25.62
N ASP A 261 -15.02 0.61 -24.95
CA ASP A 261 -13.66 0.24 -24.54
C ASP A 261 -13.74 -0.68 -23.32
N THR A 262 -13.12 -1.85 -23.42
CA THR A 262 -13.14 -2.90 -22.40
C THR A 262 -11.72 -3.25 -21.98
N HIS A 263 -11.55 -3.52 -20.68
CA HIS A 263 -10.41 -4.28 -20.17
C HIS A 263 -10.68 -5.76 -20.41
N THR A 264 -9.68 -6.46 -20.91
CA THR A 264 -9.77 -7.88 -21.28
C THR A 264 -8.89 -8.71 -20.35
N PHE A 265 -9.50 -9.71 -19.74
CA PHE A 265 -8.82 -10.62 -18.81
C PHE A 265 -8.99 -12.05 -19.30
N LYS A 266 -7.92 -12.86 -19.14
CA LYS A 266 -7.98 -14.30 -19.33
C LYS A 266 -8.10 -14.93 -17.96
N LEU A 267 -9.23 -15.53 -17.68
CA LEU A 267 -9.54 -16.16 -16.40
C LEU A 267 -9.72 -17.65 -16.62
N ASP A 268 -9.18 -18.46 -15.73
CA ASP A 268 -9.50 -19.89 -15.68
C ASP A 268 -10.67 -20.16 -14.70
N GLU A 269 -11.15 -21.39 -14.69
CA GLU A 269 -12.29 -21.80 -13.87
C GLU A 269 -12.02 -21.69 -12.36
N SER A 270 -10.73 -21.59 -11.95
CA SER A 270 -10.36 -21.40 -10.54
C SER A 270 -10.70 -19.98 -10.02
N VAL A 271 -10.96 -19.04 -10.91
CA VAL A 271 -11.22 -17.63 -10.58
C VAL A 271 -12.69 -17.29 -10.70
N ILE A 272 -13.41 -17.92 -11.64
CA ILE A 272 -14.83 -17.78 -11.81
C ILE A 272 -15.41 -19.19 -11.82
N ASP A 273 -15.93 -19.62 -10.68
CA ASP A 273 -16.87 -20.71 -10.65
C ASP A 273 -18.22 -20.17 -11.17
N VAL A 274 -18.39 -20.30 -12.50
CA VAL A 274 -19.57 -19.81 -13.19
C VAL A 274 -20.83 -20.47 -12.62
N ASP A 275 -20.76 -21.73 -12.21
CA ASP A 275 -21.90 -22.46 -11.65
C ASP A 275 -22.28 -21.94 -10.27
N ASN A 276 -21.32 -21.63 -9.41
CA ASN A 276 -21.58 -21.00 -8.11
C ASN A 276 -22.03 -19.55 -8.28
N PHE A 277 -21.39 -18.79 -9.17
CA PHE A 277 -21.78 -17.41 -9.46
C PHE A 277 -23.23 -17.31 -9.99
N ILE A 278 -23.68 -18.29 -10.78
CA ILE A 278 -25.07 -18.36 -11.26
C ILE A 278 -26.01 -18.80 -10.12
N LYS A 279 -25.60 -19.72 -9.25
CA LYS A 279 -26.42 -20.22 -8.14
C LYS A 279 -26.62 -19.21 -7.01
N GLU A 280 -25.56 -18.55 -6.57
CA GLU A 280 -25.62 -17.58 -5.47
C GLU A 280 -26.49 -16.35 -5.77
N THR A 281 -26.71 -16.05 -7.04
CA THR A 281 -27.51 -14.89 -7.46
C THR A 281 -28.91 -15.25 -7.97
N SER A 282 -29.27 -16.52 -8.03
CA SER A 282 -30.62 -16.97 -8.38
C SER A 282 -31.56 -17.12 -7.16
N ASP A 283 -31.03 -17.03 -5.94
CA ASP A 283 -31.75 -17.13 -4.67
C ASP A 283 -32.20 -15.79 -4.06
N ASP A 284 -31.93 -14.64 -4.73
CA ASP A 284 -32.44 -13.31 -4.45
C ASP A 284 -33.48 -12.88 -5.55
#